data_4967bbd5b0d80efe984f9bdba5bf4513
#
_entry.id   4967bbd5b0d80efe984f9bdba5bf4513
#
_cell.length_a   1.000
_cell.length_b   1.000
_cell.length_c   1.000
_cell.angle_alpha   90.00
_cell.angle_beta   90.00
_cell.angle_gamma   90.00
#
_symmetry.space_group_name_H-M   'P 1'
#
loop_
_entity.id
_entity.type
_entity.pdbx_description
1 polymer ?
#
loop_
_entity_poly.entity_id
_entity_poly.type
_entity_poly.pdbx_seq_one_letter_code
_entity_poly.pdbx_strand_id
1 'polypeptide(L)'
;MNETPRVRKPASERRAEIMQAADAEFAANGLAGTRIEAIAARVGVSHPRIVQMFGSKRSLFMEVMHATFDRIEAVFAEAEPTLVGLGDAYRRLLRSERTVGLVMLQAYAAAADEAVREEARRRQLDLQESIARLTGADGLQVRTFFATGLVMTVSDLLELPEQRADAAWSAWILERAAPPDGD
;
A
#
# COMPACT_ATOMS: atom_id res chain seq x y z
N MET A 1 -25.71 18.50 36.21
CA MET A 1 -24.67 17.88 35.42
C MET A 1 -24.76 18.45 34.01
N ASN A 2 -23.82 19.34 33.64
CA ASN A 2 -23.82 19.99 32.31
C ASN A 2 -23.15 19.07 31.32
N GLU A 3 -23.91 18.44 30.44
CA GLU A 3 -23.35 17.81 29.24
C GLU A 3 -22.89 18.93 28.29
N THR A 4 -21.57 19.05 28.12
CA THR A 4 -20.97 19.94 27.12
C THR A 4 -21.46 19.48 25.74
N PRO A 5 -22.03 20.37 24.89
CA PRO A 5 -22.48 19.98 23.55
C PRO A 5 -21.33 19.40 22.76
N ARG A 6 -21.44 18.15 22.32
CA ARG A 6 -20.46 17.49 21.43
C ARG A 6 -20.44 18.26 20.11
N VAL A 7 -19.41 19.09 19.92
CA VAL A 7 -19.20 19.82 18.65
C VAL A 7 -19.21 18.83 17.51
N ARG A 8 -20.15 19.00 16.59
CA ARG A 8 -20.30 18.11 15.42
C ARG A 8 -19.16 18.36 14.47
N LYS A 9 -18.17 17.44 14.41
CA LYS A 9 -17.03 17.51 13.49
C LYS A 9 -17.49 17.62 12.03
N PRO A 10 -16.78 18.37 11.17
CA PRO A 10 -17.02 18.41 9.73
C PRO A 10 -17.02 17.02 9.10
N ALA A 11 -17.78 16.83 8.02
CA ALA A 11 -17.89 15.54 7.35
C ALA A 11 -16.53 15.05 6.79
N SER A 12 -15.69 15.97 6.30
CA SER A 12 -14.34 15.68 5.81
C SER A 12 -13.40 15.17 6.90
N GLU A 13 -13.42 15.80 8.07
CA GLU A 13 -12.64 15.37 9.24
C GLU A 13 -13.07 13.98 9.70
N ARG A 14 -14.39 13.74 9.76
CA ARG A 14 -14.94 12.44 10.13
C ARG A 14 -14.57 11.36 9.12
N ARG A 15 -14.55 11.68 7.82
CA ARG A 15 -14.11 10.76 6.78
C ARG A 15 -12.64 10.39 6.96
N ALA A 16 -11.77 11.34 7.23
CA ALA A 16 -10.35 11.11 7.49
C ALA A 16 -10.12 10.20 8.70
N GLU A 17 -10.86 10.42 9.82
CA GLU A 17 -10.78 9.55 10.99
C GLU A 17 -11.21 8.11 10.70
N ILE A 18 -12.28 7.92 9.90
CA ILE A 18 -12.72 6.59 9.49
C ILE A 18 -11.67 5.93 8.59
N MET A 19 -11.09 6.66 7.63
CA MET A 19 -10.03 6.14 6.76
C MET A 19 -8.80 5.70 7.56
N GLN A 20 -8.37 6.49 8.54
CA GLN A 20 -7.24 6.12 9.40
C GLN A 20 -7.54 4.88 10.25
N ALA A 21 -8.73 4.77 10.81
CA ALA A 21 -9.14 3.58 11.56
C ALA A 21 -9.26 2.34 10.64
N ALA A 22 -9.78 2.51 9.43
CA ALA A 22 -9.90 1.47 8.43
C ALA A 22 -8.53 0.97 7.95
N ASP A 23 -7.57 1.89 7.71
CA ASP A 23 -6.18 1.55 7.37
C ASP A 23 -5.58 0.58 8.39
N ALA A 24 -5.68 0.90 9.68
CA ALA A 24 -5.18 0.03 10.76
C ALA A 24 -5.91 -1.32 10.85
N GLU A 25 -7.24 -1.33 10.72
CA GLU A 25 -8.03 -2.57 10.79
C GLU A 25 -7.80 -3.48 9.58
N PHE A 26 -7.74 -2.92 8.37
CA PHE A 26 -7.46 -3.72 7.16
C PHE A 26 -6.01 -4.18 7.11
N ALA A 27 -5.06 -3.38 7.56
CA ALA A 27 -3.67 -3.80 7.69
C ALA A 27 -3.54 -5.04 8.58
N ALA A 28 -4.24 -5.07 9.71
CA ALA A 28 -4.17 -6.17 10.67
C ALA A 28 -4.97 -7.41 10.25
N ASN A 29 -6.15 -7.24 9.65
CA ASN A 29 -7.15 -8.31 9.51
C ASN A 29 -7.52 -8.62 8.04
N GLY A 30 -7.07 -7.82 7.08
CA GLY A 30 -7.44 -7.94 5.68
C GLY A 30 -8.91 -7.65 5.39
N LEU A 31 -9.30 -7.80 4.12
CA LEU A 31 -10.69 -7.60 3.70
C LEU A 31 -11.63 -8.61 4.37
N ALA A 32 -11.26 -9.88 4.43
CA ALA A 32 -12.13 -10.93 4.97
C ALA A 32 -12.33 -10.77 6.48
N GLY A 33 -11.25 -10.59 7.24
CA GLY A 33 -11.26 -10.59 8.71
C GLY A 33 -11.75 -9.28 9.33
N THR A 34 -11.69 -8.16 8.64
CA THR A 34 -12.12 -6.86 9.16
C THR A 34 -13.64 -6.79 9.35
N ARG A 35 -14.05 -6.25 10.48
CA ARG A 35 -15.47 -5.95 10.80
C ARG A 35 -15.68 -4.45 10.82
N ILE A 36 -16.72 -3.97 10.12
CA ILE A 36 -17.07 -2.54 10.08
C ILE A 36 -17.38 -2.00 11.49
N GLU A 37 -17.94 -2.84 12.36
CA GLU A 37 -18.23 -2.49 13.75
C GLU A 37 -16.95 -2.15 14.55
N ALA A 38 -15.84 -2.82 14.27
CA ALA A 38 -14.55 -2.51 14.91
C ALA A 38 -14.05 -1.14 14.49
N ILE A 39 -14.12 -0.81 13.18
CA ILE A 39 -13.79 0.52 12.66
C ILE A 39 -14.71 1.58 13.29
N ALA A 40 -16.02 1.33 13.31
CA ALA A 40 -17.02 2.24 13.86
C ALA A 40 -16.77 2.54 15.34
N ALA A 41 -16.46 1.52 16.14
CA ALA A 41 -16.16 1.65 17.55
C ALA A 41 -14.92 2.51 17.82
N ARG A 42 -13.85 2.37 17.00
CA ARG A 42 -12.62 3.17 17.14
C ARG A 42 -12.86 4.67 17.00
N VAL A 43 -13.75 5.06 16.09
CA VAL A 43 -14.00 6.48 15.79
C VAL A 43 -15.29 7.02 16.44
N GLY A 44 -16.00 6.19 17.21
CA GLY A 44 -17.21 6.59 17.91
C GLY A 44 -18.37 6.95 16.98
N VAL A 45 -18.53 6.21 15.88
CA VAL A 45 -19.67 6.33 14.95
C VAL A 45 -20.47 5.03 14.90
N SER A 46 -21.66 5.06 14.29
CA SER A 46 -22.44 3.84 14.05
C SER A 46 -22.00 3.15 12.75
N HIS A 47 -22.15 1.82 12.67
CA HIS A 47 -21.94 1.05 11.44
C HIS A 47 -22.74 1.63 10.25
N PRO A 48 -24.05 1.96 10.36
CA PRO A 48 -24.79 2.56 9.26
C PRO A 48 -24.18 3.87 8.73
N ARG A 49 -23.52 4.64 9.62
CA ARG A 49 -22.83 5.87 9.19
C ARG A 49 -21.65 5.60 8.29
N ILE A 50 -20.86 4.55 8.56
CA ILE A 50 -19.75 4.14 7.69
C ILE A 50 -20.30 3.67 6.35
N VAL A 51 -21.34 2.81 6.35
CA VAL A 51 -21.96 2.33 5.11
C VAL A 51 -22.55 3.47 4.28
N GLN A 52 -23.17 4.47 4.93
CA GLN A 52 -23.66 5.67 4.24
C GLN A 52 -22.54 6.46 3.54
N MET A 53 -21.34 6.51 4.14
CA MET A 53 -20.22 7.32 3.62
C MET A 53 -19.38 6.59 2.57
N PHE A 54 -19.27 5.27 2.67
CA PHE A 54 -18.34 4.47 1.86
C PHE A 54 -19.02 3.36 1.05
N GLY A 55 -20.33 3.15 1.25
CA GLY A 55 -21.12 2.15 0.54
C GLY A 55 -21.01 0.75 1.14
N SER A 56 -19.85 0.12 1.09
CA SER A 56 -19.62 -1.23 1.57
C SER A 56 -18.25 -1.40 2.22
N LYS A 57 -18.06 -2.53 2.93
CA LYS A 57 -16.73 -2.92 3.44
C LYS A 57 -15.70 -3.02 2.32
N ARG A 58 -16.07 -3.61 1.18
CA ARG A 58 -15.22 -3.71 -0.01
C ARG A 58 -14.85 -2.34 -0.55
N SER A 59 -15.81 -1.43 -0.70
CA SER A 59 -15.54 -0.07 -1.20
C SER A 59 -14.60 0.68 -0.26
N LEU A 60 -14.81 0.58 1.07
CA LEU A 60 -13.90 1.16 2.05
C LEU A 60 -12.50 0.57 1.97
N PHE A 61 -12.38 -0.76 1.78
CA PHE A 61 -11.08 -1.41 1.58
C PHE A 61 -10.36 -0.90 0.32
N MET A 62 -11.09 -0.78 -0.78
CA MET A 62 -10.53 -0.23 -2.03
C MET A 62 -10.06 1.23 -1.85
N GLU A 63 -10.80 2.05 -1.11
CA GLU A 63 -10.34 3.42 -0.80
C GLU A 63 -9.06 3.44 0.04
N VAL A 64 -8.93 2.54 1.02
CA VAL A 64 -7.69 2.39 1.80
C VAL A 64 -6.54 1.93 0.89
N MET A 65 -6.78 0.97 0.03
CA MET A 65 -5.80 0.51 -0.97
C MET A 65 -5.37 1.66 -1.89
N HIS A 66 -6.31 2.45 -2.42
CA HIS A 66 -6.00 3.64 -3.25
C HIS A 66 -5.11 4.62 -2.50
N ALA A 67 -5.49 4.98 -1.26
CA ALA A 67 -4.72 5.89 -0.44
C ALA A 67 -3.30 5.36 -0.16
N THR A 68 -3.11 4.05 -0.10
CA THR A 68 -1.80 3.41 0.06
C THR A 68 -0.95 3.57 -1.21
N PHE A 69 -1.52 3.31 -2.39
CA PHE A 69 -0.83 3.57 -3.67
C PHE A 69 -0.49 5.05 -3.84
N ASP A 70 -1.43 5.96 -3.51
CA ASP A 70 -1.21 7.41 -3.60
C ASP A 70 -0.04 7.87 -2.71
N ARG A 71 0.11 7.29 -1.50
CA ARG A 71 1.27 7.55 -0.62
C ARG A 71 2.58 7.07 -1.24
N ILE A 72 2.61 5.89 -1.87
CA ILE A 72 3.79 5.39 -2.57
C ILE A 72 4.14 6.31 -3.74
N GLU A 73 3.17 6.67 -4.56
CA GLU A 73 3.37 7.57 -5.69
C GLU A 73 3.86 8.95 -5.25
N ALA A 74 3.34 9.49 -4.15
CA ALA A 74 3.76 10.78 -3.60
C ALA A 74 5.23 10.77 -3.18
N VAL A 75 5.72 9.74 -2.49
CA VAL A 75 7.13 9.66 -2.11
C VAL A 75 8.04 9.41 -3.30
N PHE A 76 7.55 8.76 -4.36
CA PHE A 76 8.30 8.58 -5.60
C PHE A 76 8.42 9.90 -6.39
N ALA A 77 7.38 10.72 -6.39
CA ALA A 77 7.39 12.02 -7.07
C ALA A 77 8.40 13.00 -6.45
N GLU A 78 8.70 12.86 -5.16
CA GLU A 78 9.66 13.69 -4.41
C GLU A 78 11.07 13.10 -4.36
N ALA A 79 11.24 11.84 -4.78
CA ALA A 79 12.53 11.14 -4.74
C ALA A 79 13.42 11.51 -5.92
N GLU A 80 14.72 11.22 -5.82
CA GLU A 80 15.61 11.23 -6.97
C GLU A 80 15.06 10.29 -8.05
N PRO A 81 14.92 10.71 -9.32
CA PRO A 81 14.26 9.95 -10.37
C PRO A 81 15.16 8.82 -10.91
N THR A 82 15.66 7.98 -10.02
CA THR A 82 16.42 6.76 -10.31
C THR A 82 15.81 5.58 -9.56
N LEU A 83 16.00 4.35 -10.06
CA LEU A 83 15.49 3.17 -9.36
C LEU A 83 16.04 3.04 -7.94
N VAL A 84 17.27 3.48 -7.70
CA VAL A 84 17.88 3.51 -6.36
C VAL A 84 17.18 4.54 -5.48
N GLY A 85 17.00 5.77 -5.98
CA GLY A 85 16.33 6.84 -5.25
C GLY A 85 14.90 6.49 -4.86
N LEU A 86 14.13 5.91 -5.80
CA LEU A 86 12.78 5.41 -5.54
C LEU A 86 12.77 4.25 -4.53
N GLY A 87 13.73 3.32 -4.63
CA GLY A 87 13.87 2.23 -3.67
C GLY A 87 14.17 2.70 -2.25
N ASP A 88 15.03 3.71 -2.10
CA ASP A 88 15.33 4.31 -0.80
C ASP A 88 14.14 5.10 -0.24
N ALA A 89 13.39 5.78 -1.09
CA ALA A 89 12.15 6.47 -0.69
C ALA A 89 11.09 5.46 -0.19
N TYR A 90 10.90 4.36 -0.91
CA TYR A 90 9.99 3.28 -0.51
C TYR A 90 10.41 2.64 0.82
N ARG A 91 11.71 2.37 1.00
CA ARG A 91 12.23 1.82 2.26
C ARG A 91 11.97 2.76 3.44
N ARG A 92 12.17 4.07 3.27
CA ARG A 92 11.84 5.06 4.31
C ARG A 92 10.34 5.06 4.63
N LEU A 93 9.48 4.98 3.61
CA LEU A 93 8.04 4.93 3.79
C LEU A 93 7.62 3.68 4.59
N LEU A 94 8.11 2.49 4.25
CA LEU A 94 7.80 1.25 4.98
C LEU A 94 8.19 1.34 6.46
N ARG A 95 9.35 1.93 6.77
CA ARG A 95 9.82 2.11 8.15
C ARG A 95 9.02 3.15 8.95
N SER A 96 8.53 4.18 8.29
CA SER A 96 7.71 5.22 8.96
C SER A 96 6.24 4.84 9.07
N GLU A 97 5.70 4.08 8.10
CA GLU A 97 4.29 3.73 7.98
C GLU A 97 4.13 2.23 7.69
N ARG A 98 4.26 1.41 8.74
CA ARG A 98 4.17 -0.06 8.63
C ARG A 98 2.86 -0.54 7.95
N THR A 99 1.76 0.22 8.09
CA THR A 99 0.48 -0.11 7.47
C THR A 99 0.55 -0.14 5.94
N VAL A 100 1.43 0.64 5.32
CA VAL A 100 1.61 0.65 3.86
C VAL A 100 1.97 -0.74 3.35
N GLY A 101 3.00 -1.38 3.92
CA GLY A 101 3.40 -2.73 3.54
C GLY A 101 2.32 -3.77 3.81
N LEU A 102 1.67 -3.69 4.98
CA LEU A 102 0.59 -4.60 5.36
C LEU A 102 -0.61 -4.49 4.43
N VAL A 103 -1.10 -3.27 4.14
CA VAL A 103 -2.25 -3.06 3.24
C VAL A 103 -1.94 -3.54 1.82
N MET A 104 -0.71 -3.32 1.32
CA MET A 104 -0.29 -3.85 0.02
C MET A 104 -0.39 -5.38 -0.04
N LEU A 105 0.14 -6.08 0.97
CA LEU A 105 0.03 -7.54 1.05
C LEU A 105 -1.41 -8.01 1.20
N GLN A 106 -2.24 -7.31 1.98
CA GLN A 106 -3.66 -7.61 2.13
C GLN A 106 -4.44 -7.39 0.81
N ALA A 107 -4.07 -6.39 0.01
CA ALA A 107 -4.67 -6.17 -1.30
C ALA A 107 -4.38 -7.34 -2.25
N TYR A 108 -3.15 -7.86 -2.25
CA TYR A 108 -2.80 -9.04 -3.04
C TYR A 108 -3.47 -10.32 -2.54
N ALA A 109 -3.55 -10.51 -1.21
CA ALA A 109 -4.25 -11.65 -0.61
C ALA A 109 -5.76 -11.62 -0.90
N ALA A 110 -6.36 -10.44 -1.07
CA ALA A 110 -7.77 -10.27 -1.40
C ALA A 110 -8.09 -10.46 -2.90
N ALA A 111 -7.13 -10.86 -3.75
CA ALA A 111 -7.30 -11.03 -5.20
C ALA A 111 -8.29 -12.14 -5.61
N ALA A 112 -8.78 -12.94 -4.66
CA ALA A 112 -9.94 -13.82 -4.89
C ALA A 112 -11.24 -13.04 -5.13
N ASP A 113 -11.38 -11.82 -4.58
CA ASP A 113 -12.47 -10.89 -4.91
C ASP A 113 -12.14 -10.22 -6.25
N GLU A 114 -13.01 -10.41 -7.24
CA GLU A 114 -12.79 -9.95 -8.62
C GLU A 114 -12.64 -8.42 -8.72
N ALA A 115 -13.47 -7.67 -8.00
CA ALA A 115 -13.42 -6.21 -8.03
C ALA A 115 -12.12 -5.67 -7.39
N VAL A 116 -11.66 -6.29 -6.30
CA VAL A 116 -10.38 -5.94 -5.66
C VAL A 116 -9.21 -6.30 -6.57
N ARG A 117 -9.23 -7.49 -7.17
CA ARG A 117 -8.18 -7.94 -8.11
C ARG A 117 -8.03 -6.99 -9.29
N GLU A 118 -9.14 -6.62 -9.92
CA GLU A 118 -9.14 -5.74 -11.08
C GLU A 118 -8.56 -4.37 -10.73
N GLU A 119 -8.99 -3.81 -9.62
CA GLU A 119 -8.55 -2.50 -9.16
C GLU A 119 -7.08 -2.52 -8.69
N ALA A 120 -6.66 -3.54 -7.94
CA ALA A 120 -5.26 -3.72 -7.55
C ALA A 120 -4.35 -3.88 -8.79
N ARG A 121 -4.82 -4.64 -9.81
CA ARG A 121 -4.10 -4.80 -11.08
C ARG A 121 -3.93 -3.46 -11.79
N ARG A 122 -5.00 -2.67 -11.88
CA ARG A 122 -4.96 -1.35 -12.52
C ARG A 122 -3.93 -0.45 -11.84
N ARG A 123 -4.02 -0.28 -10.51
CA ARG A 123 -3.10 0.55 -9.73
C ARG A 123 -1.65 0.07 -9.84
N GLN A 124 -1.45 -1.25 -9.86
CA GLN A 124 -0.13 -1.85 -10.03
C GLN A 124 0.49 -1.51 -11.40
N LEU A 125 -0.31 -1.55 -12.47
CA LEU A 125 0.16 -1.19 -13.81
C LEU A 125 0.43 0.31 -13.92
N ASP A 126 -0.46 1.16 -13.40
CA ASP A 126 -0.27 2.61 -13.37
C ASP A 126 1.04 2.99 -12.65
N LEU A 127 1.32 2.32 -11.51
CA LEU A 127 2.57 2.54 -10.77
C LEU A 127 3.81 2.10 -11.57
N GLN A 128 3.74 0.96 -12.29
CA GLN A 128 4.82 0.51 -13.17
C GLN A 128 5.12 1.52 -14.27
N GLU A 129 4.09 2.03 -14.95
CA GLU A 129 4.23 3.07 -15.97
C GLU A 129 4.81 4.35 -15.40
N SER A 130 4.38 4.74 -14.19
CA SER A 130 4.91 5.93 -13.50
C SER A 130 6.41 5.78 -13.21
N ILE A 131 6.85 4.63 -12.70
CA ILE A 131 8.28 4.34 -12.44
C ILE A 131 9.08 4.37 -13.74
N ALA A 132 8.61 3.70 -14.80
CA ALA A 132 9.28 3.72 -16.10
C ALA A 132 9.45 5.16 -16.62
N ARG A 133 8.40 5.96 -16.52
CA ARG A 133 8.42 7.38 -16.96
C ARG A 133 9.37 8.23 -16.12
N LEU A 134 9.39 8.05 -14.80
CA LEU A 134 10.23 8.85 -13.88
C LEU A 134 11.70 8.53 -14.05
N THR A 135 12.05 7.26 -14.26
CA THR A 135 13.44 6.78 -14.21
C THR A 135 14.06 6.52 -15.58
N GLY A 136 13.25 6.44 -16.64
CA GLY A 136 13.69 5.97 -17.96
C GLY A 136 13.99 4.45 -18.00
N ALA A 137 13.63 3.71 -16.96
CA ALA A 137 13.89 2.28 -16.86
C ALA A 137 13.08 1.47 -17.88
N ASP A 138 13.69 0.41 -18.42
CA ASP A 138 13.03 -0.54 -19.29
C ASP A 138 12.11 -1.50 -18.52
N GLY A 139 11.34 -2.32 -19.25
CA GLY A 139 10.36 -3.24 -18.66
C GLY A 139 10.98 -4.31 -17.74
N LEU A 140 12.23 -4.73 -17.99
CA LEU A 140 12.93 -5.69 -17.15
C LEU A 140 13.38 -5.05 -15.84
N GLN A 141 13.94 -3.86 -15.92
CA GLN A 141 14.37 -3.06 -14.79
C GLN A 141 13.19 -2.74 -13.86
N VAL A 142 12.04 -2.35 -14.43
CA VAL A 142 10.82 -2.10 -13.66
C VAL A 142 10.33 -3.36 -12.96
N ARG A 143 10.29 -4.52 -13.65
CA ARG A 143 9.92 -5.80 -13.01
C ARG A 143 10.86 -6.17 -11.87
N THR A 144 12.17 -5.98 -12.07
CA THR A 144 13.18 -6.25 -11.03
C THR A 144 12.98 -5.32 -9.83
N PHE A 145 12.69 -4.06 -10.08
CA PHE A 145 12.36 -3.10 -9.03
C PHE A 145 11.16 -3.55 -8.19
N PHE A 146 10.08 -4.01 -8.83
CA PHE A 146 8.91 -4.54 -8.10
C PHE A 146 9.21 -5.82 -7.32
N ALA A 147 9.98 -6.75 -7.90
CA ALA A 147 10.40 -7.97 -7.21
C ALA A 147 11.21 -7.63 -5.95
N THR A 148 12.17 -6.71 -6.07
CA THR A 148 12.98 -6.21 -4.95
C THR A 148 12.12 -5.49 -3.92
N GLY A 149 11.18 -4.65 -4.36
CA GLY A 149 10.23 -3.95 -3.49
C GLY A 149 9.36 -4.90 -2.67
N LEU A 150 8.88 -6.00 -3.29
CA LEU A 150 8.11 -7.03 -2.57
C LEU A 150 8.96 -7.73 -1.50
N VAL A 151 10.19 -8.12 -1.84
CA VAL A 151 11.12 -8.72 -0.88
C VAL A 151 11.43 -7.74 0.25
N MET A 152 11.66 -6.47 -0.06
CA MET A 152 11.89 -5.41 0.92
C MET A 152 10.69 -5.25 1.86
N THR A 153 9.46 -5.24 1.34
CA THR A 153 8.23 -5.16 2.13
C THR A 153 8.14 -6.32 3.13
N VAL A 154 8.37 -7.55 2.66
CA VAL A 154 8.34 -8.74 3.52
C VAL A 154 9.45 -8.69 4.57
N SER A 155 10.66 -8.31 4.18
CA SER A 155 11.80 -8.22 5.09
C SER A 155 11.57 -7.19 6.19
N ASP A 156 11.03 -6.02 5.85
CA ASP A 156 10.71 -4.96 6.81
C ASP A 156 9.60 -5.41 7.79
N LEU A 157 8.52 -5.99 7.27
CA LEU A 157 7.42 -6.47 8.10
C LEU A 157 7.80 -7.61 9.05
N LEU A 158 8.72 -8.47 8.65
CA LEU A 158 9.26 -9.55 9.47
C LEU A 158 10.46 -9.11 10.34
N GLU A 159 10.86 -7.84 10.26
CA GLU A 159 12.01 -7.29 10.98
C GLU A 159 13.29 -8.14 10.76
N LEU A 160 13.46 -8.62 9.50
CA LEU A 160 14.63 -9.41 9.17
C LEU A 160 15.89 -8.55 9.33
N PRO A 161 16.98 -9.12 9.91
CA PRO A 161 18.21 -8.37 10.04
C PRO A 161 18.71 -7.91 8.66
N GLU A 162 19.15 -6.65 8.58
CA GLU A 162 19.77 -6.09 7.37
C GLU A 162 20.94 -6.97 6.95
N GLN A 163 20.71 -7.90 6.06
CA GLN A 163 21.74 -8.74 5.49
C GLN A 163 22.11 -8.27 4.10
N ARG A 164 23.37 -8.50 3.71
CA ARG A 164 23.87 -8.35 2.34
C ARG A 164 23.09 -9.18 1.30
N ALA A 165 22.13 -10.00 1.75
CA ALA A 165 21.26 -10.83 0.96
C ALA A 165 20.42 -10.07 -0.07
N ASP A 166 19.97 -8.85 0.24
CA ASP A 166 19.11 -8.08 -0.68
C ASP A 166 19.89 -7.64 -1.91
N ALA A 167 21.15 -7.23 -1.75
CA ALA A 167 22.03 -6.89 -2.87
C ALA A 167 22.43 -8.12 -3.68
N ALA A 168 22.70 -9.25 -3.02
CA ALA A 168 23.05 -10.51 -3.67
C ALA A 168 21.86 -11.11 -4.45
N TRP A 169 20.64 -11.00 -3.89
CA TRP A 169 19.40 -11.46 -4.55
C TRP A 169 19.05 -10.62 -5.77
N SER A 170 19.16 -9.31 -5.65
CA SER A 170 18.93 -8.39 -6.77
C SER A 170 19.94 -8.63 -7.90
N ALA A 171 21.21 -8.82 -7.55
CA ALA A 171 22.26 -9.15 -8.51
C ALA A 171 21.99 -10.50 -9.21
N TRP A 172 21.60 -11.53 -8.46
CA TRP A 172 21.28 -12.85 -9.02
C TRP A 172 20.06 -12.84 -9.94
N ILE A 173 18.99 -12.07 -9.60
CA ILE A 173 17.82 -11.89 -10.48
C ILE A 173 18.23 -11.18 -11.78
N LEU A 174 19.02 -10.11 -11.68
CA LEU A 174 19.49 -9.36 -12.84
C LEU A 174 20.38 -10.19 -13.75
N GLU A 175 21.28 -11.00 -13.18
CA GLU A 175 22.17 -11.89 -13.94
C GLU A 175 21.39 -12.97 -14.69
N ARG A 176 20.35 -13.55 -14.10
CA ARG A 176 19.50 -14.56 -14.73
C ARG A 176 18.44 -14.01 -15.68
N ALA A 177 18.09 -12.76 -15.53
CA ALA A 177 17.14 -12.07 -16.41
C ALA A 177 17.84 -11.39 -17.59
N ALA A 178 19.17 -11.34 -17.61
CA ALA A 178 19.91 -10.92 -18.80
C ALA A 178 19.63 -11.90 -19.94
N PRO A 179 19.36 -11.42 -21.19
CA PRO A 179 19.24 -12.31 -22.34
C PRO A 179 20.55 -13.09 -22.46
N PRO A 180 20.51 -14.39 -22.87
CA PRO A 180 21.73 -15.10 -23.16
C PRO A 180 22.51 -14.33 -24.24
N ASP A 181 23.81 -14.16 -23.98
CA ASP A 181 24.71 -13.50 -24.94
C ASP A 181 24.45 -14.09 -26.31
N GLY A 182 24.01 -13.21 -27.23
CA GLY A 182 23.69 -13.65 -28.59
C GLY A 182 24.97 -14.15 -29.30
N ASP A 183 24.94 -15.42 -29.67
CA ASP A 183 25.79 -15.98 -30.72
C ASP A 183 25.34 -15.47 -32.10
#